data_7bebb1d0e8e3b1f49f2219596138f26a
#
_entry.id   7bebb1d0e8e3b1f49f2219596138f26a
#
_cell.length_a   1.000
_cell.length_b   1.000
_cell.length_c   1.000
_cell.angle_alpha   90.00
_cell.angle_beta   90.00
_cell.angle_gamma   90.00
#
_symmetry.space_group_name_H-M   'P 1'
#
loop_
_entity.id
_entity.type
_entity.pdbx_description
1 polymer ?
#
loop_
_entity_poly.entity_id
_entity_poly.type
_entity_poly.pdbx_seq_one_letter_code
_entity_poly.pdbx_strand_id
1 'polypeptide(L)'
;MSETTQAAAGERILKRDYLLTRVEGEGGVYVRWKEDRLEEVRLDILEPPRFFEALLRGRHLREVADITARICGICPVAYQMSAVHALEAALGIVITPEIRRLRRLLYCAEWIQSHALHIYLLHAPDFLGYESALSMSKEHPELVERGLRLKKVGNDLLEVLGGRATHPVSVCVGGFYKTPRRKELMTLHESLAWGLEAARRTARWAAQLPLPDLAVDYDCVALSHPDEYPMNEGHIVSSSGLDLTAAEYEQHFLEMQVAHSTALHSVRTENATSYLVGPLARLNLNRERLAPQAREVAHDCGLTWPLRNPFAMIVARSLEMLHAFEEALSIVESYEEPALSAVECRVHAGEGCAATEAPRGLLYHAYRVDERGLVEYAKIVPPTAQNLRRIEDDLRLLLPKIKEKSDDEMLSACERLVRAYDPCISCSTHFLKLKIERS
;
A
#
# COMPACT_ATOMS: atom_id res chain seq x y z
N MET A 1 -21.88 -19.31 5.39
CA MET A 1 -22.26 -20.22 6.48
C MET A 1 -21.03 -20.42 7.35
N SER A 2 -21.08 -20.01 8.61
CA SER A 2 -20.00 -20.24 9.58
C SER A 2 -20.02 -21.72 9.96
N GLU A 3 -18.96 -22.46 9.65
CA GLU A 3 -18.80 -23.81 10.18
C GLU A 3 -18.23 -23.72 11.59
N THR A 4 -19.09 -23.94 12.58
CA THR A 4 -18.64 -24.20 13.96
C THR A 4 -18.20 -25.65 13.99
N THR A 5 -16.89 -25.91 13.88
CA THR A 5 -16.34 -27.25 14.09
C THR A 5 -16.54 -27.62 15.55
N GLN A 6 -17.05 -28.84 15.84
CA GLN A 6 -17.19 -29.33 17.22
C GLN A 6 -15.81 -29.28 17.90
N ALA A 7 -15.65 -28.29 18.76
CA ALA A 7 -14.45 -28.12 19.58
C ALA A 7 -14.47 -29.09 20.74
N ALA A 8 -13.28 -29.48 21.24
CA ALA A 8 -13.17 -30.23 22.50
C ALA A 8 -13.80 -29.43 23.66
N ALA A 9 -14.18 -30.09 24.73
CA ALA A 9 -14.85 -29.44 25.86
C ALA A 9 -14.02 -28.23 26.34
N GLY A 10 -14.62 -27.03 26.30
CA GLY A 10 -13.95 -25.76 26.68
C GLY A 10 -13.24 -25.03 25.56
N GLU A 11 -13.26 -25.52 24.32
CA GLU A 11 -12.70 -24.81 23.18
C GLU A 11 -13.81 -24.06 22.40
N ARG A 12 -13.49 -22.83 21.96
CA ARG A 12 -14.27 -22.03 21.02
C ARG A 12 -13.40 -21.68 19.82
N ILE A 13 -13.79 -22.14 18.65
CA ILE A 13 -13.06 -21.86 17.39
C ILE A 13 -13.95 -20.99 16.52
N LEU A 14 -13.40 -19.83 16.14
CA LEU A 14 -13.95 -18.96 15.12
C LEU A 14 -13.08 -19.11 13.87
N LYS A 15 -13.68 -19.49 12.77
CA LYS A 15 -12.98 -19.70 11.51
C LYS A 15 -13.77 -19.09 10.38
N ARG A 16 -13.09 -18.30 9.55
CA ARG A 16 -13.62 -17.81 8.29
C ARG A 16 -12.60 -18.15 7.20
N ASP A 17 -12.83 -19.30 6.57
CA ASP A 17 -12.00 -19.78 5.47
C ASP A 17 -12.39 -19.02 4.18
N TYR A 18 -11.37 -18.47 3.48
CA TYR A 18 -11.45 -17.87 2.13
C TYR A 18 -12.49 -16.76 1.91
N LEU A 19 -13.04 -16.16 2.96
CA LEU A 19 -14.18 -15.26 2.86
C LEU A 19 -13.94 -13.85 3.42
N LEU A 20 -12.68 -13.40 3.48
CA LEU A 20 -12.42 -11.99 3.67
C LEU A 20 -12.99 -11.23 2.46
N THR A 21 -14.08 -10.53 2.67
CA THR A 21 -14.72 -9.74 1.62
C THR A 21 -14.17 -8.33 1.58
N ARG A 22 -14.21 -7.70 0.42
CA ARG A 22 -13.76 -6.31 0.22
C ARG A 22 -12.27 -6.10 0.53
N VAL A 23 -11.46 -7.11 0.27
CA VAL A 23 -10.00 -7.06 0.19
C VAL A 23 -9.55 -7.57 -1.17
N GLU A 24 -8.33 -7.29 -1.58
CA GLU A 24 -7.76 -7.90 -2.78
C GLU A 24 -7.16 -9.26 -2.43
N GLY A 25 -7.57 -10.31 -3.16
CA GLY A 25 -7.12 -11.69 -2.97
C GLY A 25 -7.92 -12.46 -1.93
N GLU A 26 -7.46 -13.68 -1.64
CA GLU A 26 -8.15 -14.65 -0.78
C GLU A 26 -7.39 -14.93 0.51
N GLY A 27 -8.05 -14.71 1.64
CA GLY A 27 -7.52 -14.98 2.96
C GLY A 27 -8.61 -15.28 3.98
N GLY A 28 -8.23 -15.86 5.10
CA GLY A 28 -9.12 -16.21 6.18
C GLY A 28 -8.60 -15.75 7.54
N VAL A 29 -9.50 -15.56 8.47
CA VAL A 29 -9.17 -15.32 9.88
C VAL A 29 -9.49 -16.58 10.67
N TYR A 30 -8.52 -17.06 11.44
CA TYR A 30 -8.69 -18.17 12.37
C TYR A 30 -8.41 -17.70 13.80
N VAL A 31 -9.32 -17.99 14.72
CA VAL A 31 -9.20 -17.67 16.14
C VAL A 31 -9.55 -18.88 16.96
N ARG A 32 -8.73 -19.21 17.96
CA ARG A 32 -8.98 -20.28 18.90
C ARG A 32 -8.89 -19.79 20.34
N TRP A 33 -9.96 -20.03 21.08
CA TRP A 33 -10.05 -19.82 22.52
C TRP A 33 -10.06 -21.16 23.24
N LYS A 34 -9.45 -21.18 24.41
CA LYS A 34 -9.53 -22.30 25.33
C LYS A 34 -9.74 -21.76 26.73
N GLU A 35 -10.77 -22.23 27.42
CA GLU A 35 -11.11 -21.83 28.79
C GLU A 35 -11.05 -20.29 28.97
N ASP A 36 -11.71 -19.55 28.10
CA ASP A 36 -11.73 -18.07 28.11
C ASP A 36 -10.39 -17.36 27.82
N ARG A 37 -9.35 -18.11 27.43
CA ARG A 37 -8.03 -17.60 27.04
C ARG A 37 -7.86 -17.67 25.54
N LEU A 38 -7.48 -16.55 24.93
CA LEU A 38 -7.12 -16.48 23.50
C LEU A 38 -5.77 -17.20 23.30
N GLU A 39 -5.79 -18.35 22.63
CA GLU A 39 -4.59 -19.16 22.39
C GLU A 39 -3.97 -18.86 21.03
N GLU A 40 -4.79 -18.71 20.00
CA GLU A 40 -4.29 -18.60 18.64
C GLU A 40 -5.10 -17.60 17.82
N VAL A 41 -4.38 -16.77 17.08
CA VAL A 41 -4.93 -15.85 16.07
C VAL A 41 -4.04 -15.93 14.86
N ARG A 42 -4.63 -16.19 13.69
CA ARG A 42 -3.92 -16.28 12.41
C ARG A 42 -4.69 -15.53 11.32
N LEU A 43 -3.93 -14.96 10.41
CA LEU A 43 -4.42 -14.52 9.12
C LEU A 43 -3.91 -15.52 8.07
N ASP A 44 -4.76 -16.48 7.72
CA ASP A 44 -4.41 -17.57 6.80
C ASP A 44 -4.39 -17.06 5.36
N ILE A 45 -3.22 -17.07 4.72
CA ILE A 45 -3.04 -16.75 3.31
C ILE A 45 -2.70 -18.04 2.59
N LEU A 46 -3.60 -18.49 1.71
CA LEU A 46 -3.47 -19.79 1.01
C LEU A 46 -3.38 -19.64 -0.52
N GLU A 47 -3.30 -18.42 -1.04
CA GLU A 47 -3.06 -18.20 -2.46
C GLU A 47 -1.74 -18.82 -2.91
N PRO A 48 -1.67 -19.45 -4.09
CA PRO A 48 -0.43 -19.98 -4.62
C PRO A 48 0.63 -18.89 -4.79
N PRO A 49 1.90 -19.17 -4.44
CA PRO A 49 2.99 -18.25 -4.72
C PRO A 49 3.10 -17.93 -6.22
N ARG A 50 3.30 -16.67 -6.56
CA ARG A 50 3.31 -16.19 -7.96
C ARG A 50 4.70 -16.07 -8.58
N PHE A 51 5.75 -16.30 -7.79
CA PHE A 51 7.14 -16.44 -8.20
C PHE A 51 7.76 -15.32 -9.03
N PHE A 52 7.33 -14.07 -8.88
CA PHE A 52 7.84 -12.95 -9.68
C PHE A 52 9.34 -12.74 -9.55
N GLU A 53 9.92 -12.91 -8.35
CA GLU A 53 11.38 -12.84 -8.18
C GLU A 53 12.14 -13.88 -9.02
N ALA A 54 11.61 -15.10 -9.11
CA ALA A 54 12.18 -16.15 -9.97
C ALA A 54 11.94 -15.86 -11.46
N LEU A 55 10.77 -15.33 -11.82
CA LEU A 55 10.44 -14.97 -13.21
C LEU A 55 11.36 -13.85 -13.74
N LEU A 56 11.80 -12.93 -12.88
CA LEU A 56 12.69 -11.83 -13.25
C LEU A 56 14.12 -12.30 -13.56
N ARG A 57 14.59 -13.40 -12.96
CA ARG A 57 15.95 -13.92 -13.22
C ARG A 57 16.13 -14.31 -14.67
N GLY A 58 17.21 -13.83 -15.28
CA GLY A 58 17.51 -14.00 -16.69
C GLY A 58 16.75 -13.06 -17.62
N ARG A 59 15.83 -12.22 -17.12
CA ARG A 59 15.18 -11.17 -17.91
C ARG A 59 16.09 -9.96 -18.04
N HIS A 60 15.97 -9.26 -19.17
CA HIS A 60 16.72 -8.04 -19.37
C HIS A 60 16.10 -6.89 -18.53
N LEU A 61 16.94 -6.02 -17.98
CA LEU A 61 16.52 -4.90 -17.10
C LEU A 61 15.40 -4.03 -17.68
N ARG A 62 15.31 -3.92 -19.02
CA ARG A 62 14.24 -3.17 -19.71
C ARG A 62 12.86 -3.80 -19.57
N GLU A 63 12.77 -5.09 -19.26
CA GLU A 63 11.50 -5.82 -19.08
C GLU A 63 11.00 -5.75 -17.64
N VAL A 64 11.88 -5.42 -16.68
CA VAL A 64 11.60 -5.55 -15.24
C VAL A 64 10.42 -4.68 -14.83
N ALA A 65 10.37 -3.42 -15.28
CA ALA A 65 9.27 -2.50 -14.94
C ALA A 65 7.90 -3.00 -15.44
N ASP A 66 7.83 -3.57 -16.66
CA ASP A 66 6.58 -4.12 -17.20
C ASP A 66 6.18 -5.43 -16.48
N ILE A 67 7.13 -6.29 -16.14
CA ILE A 67 6.88 -7.53 -15.41
C ILE A 67 6.39 -7.21 -13.99
N THR A 68 7.07 -6.32 -13.26
CA THR A 68 6.71 -5.98 -11.87
C THR A 68 5.38 -5.28 -11.77
N ALA A 69 4.98 -4.50 -12.77
CA ALA A 69 3.63 -3.93 -12.84
C ALA A 69 2.52 -4.99 -12.76
N ARG A 70 2.79 -6.23 -13.20
CA ARG A 70 1.82 -7.34 -13.19
C ARG A 70 1.62 -7.98 -11.82
N ILE A 71 2.43 -7.61 -10.84
CA ILE A 71 2.25 -8.06 -9.46
C ILE A 71 0.91 -7.55 -8.91
N CYS A 72 0.51 -6.32 -9.26
CA CYS A 72 -0.72 -5.71 -8.75
C CYS A 72 -1.50 -4.97 -9.84
N GLY A 73 -2.81 -5.17 -9.89
CA GLY A 73 -3.71 -4.40 -10.76
C GLY A 73 -4.14 -3.04 -10.18
N ILE A 74 -3.94 -2.84 -8.87
CA ILE A 74 -4.34 -1.61 -8.14
C ILE A 74 -3.16 -0.66 -7.97
N CYS A 75 -1.96 -1.18 -7.63
CA CYS A 75 -0.76 -0.39 -7.39
C CYS A 75 0.42 -0.72 -8.34
N PRO A 76 0.20 -0.83 -9.65
CA PRO A 76 1.26 -1.18 -10.61
C PRO A 76 2.36 -0.12 -10.70
N VAL A 77 2.04 1.16 -10.48
CA VAL A 77 3.00 2.28 -10.54
C VAL A 77 4.05 2.14 -9.45
N ALA A 78 3.63 1.85 -8.21
CA ALA A 78 4.58 1.67 -7.11
C ALA A 78 5.59 0.55 -7.42
N TYR A 79 5.13 -0.59 -7.98
CA TYR A 79 6.03 -1.69 -8.38
C TYR A 79 6.97 -1.30 -9.52
N GLN A 80 6.47 -0.58 -10.54
CA GLN A 80 7.31 -0.06 -11.61
C GLN A 80 8.36 0.91 -11.08
N MET A 81 7.95 1.86 -10.24
CA MET A 81 8.84 2.88 -9.71
C MET A 81 9.92 2.29 -8.81
N SER A 82 9.55 1.40 -7.87
CA SER A 82 10.54 0.72 -7.04
C SER A 82 11.55 -0.06 -7.89
N ALA A 83 11.07 -0.71 -8.96
CA ALA A 83 11.95 -1.45 -9.86
C ALA A 83 12.91 -0.53 -10.63
N VAL A 84 12.41 0.55 -11.24
CA VAL A 84 13.28 1.44 -12.02
C VAL A 84 14.25 2.22 -11.12
N HIS A 85 13.82 2.64 -9.92
CA HIS A 85 14.70 3.30 -8.96
C HIS A 85 15.84 2.38 -8.50
N ALA A 86 15.55 1.09 -8.21
CA ALA A 86 16.57 0.14 -7.82
C ALA A 86 17.54 -0.18 -8.98
N LEU A 87 17.05 -0.29 -10.22
CA LEU A 87 17.90 -0.48 -11.40
C LEU A 87 18.72 0.77 -11.74
N GLU A 88 18.14 1.95 -11.58
CA GLU A 88 18.86 3.22 -11.73
C GLU A 88 19.97 3.37 -10.70
N ALA A 89 19.73 2.97 -9.45
CA ALA A 89 20.77 2.90 -8.42
C ALA A 89 21.88 1.91 -8.81
N ALA A 90 21.53 0.73 -9.34
CA ALA A 90 22.49 -0.28 -9.80
C ALA A 90 23.39 0.22 -10.94
N LEU A 91 22.84 1.09 -11.80
CA LEU A 91 23.54 1.60 -13.00
C LEU A 91 24.10 3.03 -12.81
N GLY A 92 23.96 3.64 -11.62
CA GLY A 92 24.39 5.00 -11.36
C GLY A 92 23.67 6.06 -12.21
N ILE A 93 22.42 5.81 -12.61
CA ILE A 93 21.61 6.71 -13.43
C ILE A 93 20.96 7.76 -12.55
N VAL A 94 21.13 9.03 -12.91
CA VAL A 94 20.44 10.17 -12.27
C VAL A 94 19.47 10.76 -13.27
N ILE A 95 18.19 10.74 -12.96
CA ILE A 95 17.11 11.30 -13.79
C ILE A 95 17.04 12.82 -13.64
N THR A 96 16.45 13.51 -14.64
CA THR A 96 16.26 14.95 -14.56
C THR A 96 15.12 15.33 -13.59
N PRO A 97 15.13 16.58 -13.06
CA PRO A 97 14.04 17.06 -12.20
C PRO A 97 12.66 16.98 -12.85
N GLU A 98 12.56 17.22 -14.17
CA GLU A 98 11.30 17.16 -14.92
C GLU A 98 10.77 15.72 -14.98
N ILE A 99 11.64 14.73 -15.26
CA ILE A 99 11.29 13.30 -15.23
C ILE A 99 10.85 12.90 -13.83
N ARG A 100 11.59 13.35 -12.80
CA ARG A 100 11.24 13.09 -11.40
C ARG A 100 9.84 13.62 -11.04
N ARG A 101 9.50 14.85 -11.49
CA ARG A 101 8.18 15.44 -11.28
C ARG A 101 7.06 14.66 -11.96
N LEU A 102 7.28 14.17 -13.19
CA LEU A 102 6.30 13.32 -13.89
C LEU A 102 6.10 11.98 -13.17
N ARG A 103 7.16 11.38 -12.65
CA ARG A 103 7.04 10.16 -11.83
C ARG A 103 6.24 10.44 -10.55
N ARG A 104 6.48 11.58 -9.91
CA ARG A 104 5.71 12.00 -8.75
C ARG A 104 4.23 12.19 -9.08
N LEU A 105 3.92 12.76 -10.24
CA LEU A 105 2.54 12.86 -10.73
C LEU A 105 1.89 11.48 -10.94
N LEU A 106 2.65 10.47 -11.39
CA LEU A 106 2.17 9.08 -11.47
C LEU A 106 1.84 8.50 -10.09
N TYR A 107 2.65 8.76 -9.07
CA TYR A 107 2.34 8.37 -7.69
C TYR A 107 1.06 9.04 -7.19
N CYS A 108 0.90 10.35 -7.42
CA CYS A 108 -0.35 11.05 -7.08
C CYS A 108 -1.56 10.38 -7.73
N ALA A 109 -1.47 10.03 -9.01
CA ALA A 109 -2.54 9.37 -9.75
C ALA A 109 -2.90 8.00 -9.15
N GLU A 110 -1.90 7.18 -8.81
CA GLU A 110 -2.12 5.87 -8.19
C GLU A 110 -2.70 6.01 -6.78
N TRP A 111 -2.20 6.93 -5.96
CA TRP A 111 -2.73 7.15 -4.61
C TRP A 111 -4.18 7.63 -4.66
N ILE A 112 -4.52 8.55 -5.56
CA ILE A 112 -5.90 9.02 -5.77
C ILE A 112 -6.83 7.85 -6.07
N GLN A 113 -6.53 7.04 -7.09
CA GLN A 113 -7.41 5.95 -7.49
C GLN A 113 -7.49 4.83 -6.46
N SER A 114 -6.38 4.50 -5.79
CA SER A 114 -6.31 3.43 -4.80
C SER A 114 -7.00 3.83 -3.48
N HIS A 115 -6.74 5.05 -2.98
CA HIS A 115 -7.38 5.54 -1.76
C HIS A 115 -8.87 5.76 -1.96
N ALA A 116 -9.31 6.30 -3.11
CA ALA A 116 -10.72 6.43 -3.41
C ALA A 116 -11.44 5.07 -3.43
N LEU A 117 -10.83 4.05 -4.05
CA LEU A 117 -11.35 2.69 -4.04
C LEU A 117 -11.52 2.17 -2.61
N HIS A 118 -10.45 2.25 -1.79
CA HIS A 118 -10.48 1.73 -0.42
C HIS A 118 -11.50 2.49 0.45
N ILE A 119 -11.43 3.82 0.47
CA ILE A 119 -12.28 4.66 1.32
C ILE A 119 -13.76 4.36 1.05
N TYR A 120 -14.20 4.42 -0.20
CA TYR A 120 -15.62 4.40 -0.54
C TYR A 120 -16.21 3.03 -0.79
N LEU A 121 -15.43 2.11 -1.41
CA LEU A 121 -15.97 0.85 -1.87
C LEU A 121 -15.60 -0.33 -0.95
N LEU A 122 -14.46 -0.25 -0.27
CA LEU A 122 -14.00 -1.35 0.58
C LEU A 122 -14.27 -1.13 2.07
N HIS A 123 -14.09 0.09 2.60
CA HIS A 123 -14.09 0.31 4.06
C HIS A 123 -15.25 1.17 4.58
N ALA A 124 -15.74 2.18 3.84
CA ALA A 124 -16.88 3.00 4.25
C ALA A 124 -18.12 2.17 4.63
N PRO A 125 -18.47 1.09 3.90
CA PRO A 125 -19.62 0.27 4.26
C PRO A 125 -19.58 -0.23 5.70
N ASP A 126 -18.39 -0.54 6.25
CA ASP A 126 -18.24 -1.02 7.62
C ASP A 126 -18.66 -0.02 8.68
N PHE A 127 -18.46 1.27 8.44
CA PHE A 127 -18.79 2.34 9.39
C PHE A 127 -20.22 2.82 9.25
N LEU A 128 -20.86 2.56 8.11
CA LEU A 128 -22.24 2.95 7.82
C LEU A 128 -23.22 1.80 7.98
N GLY A 129 -22.74 0.58 8.34
CA GLY A 129 -23.57 -0.59 8.62
C GLY A 129 -24.05 -1.34 7.37
N TYR A 130 -23.30 -1.28 6.26
CA TYR A 130 -23.63 -1.97 5.01
C TYR A 130 -22.66 -3.12 4.70
N GLU A 131 -23.18 -4.18 4.09
CA GLU A 131 -22.36 -5.32 3.66
C GLU A 131 -21.44 -4.99 2.47
N SER A 132 -21.86 -4.05 1.63
CA SER A 132 -21.13 -3.68 0.41
C SER A 132 -21.42 -2.24 -0.03
N ALA A 133 -20.56 -1.70 -0.92
CA ALA A 133 -20.84 -0.43 -1.56
C ALA A 133 -22.11 -0.45 -2.41
N LEU A 134 -22.49 -1.62 -2.96
CA LEU A 134 -23.74 -1.76 -3.73
C LEU A 134 -24.98 -1.65 -2.82
N SER A 135 -24.96 -2.23 -1.62
CA SER A 135 -26.05 -2.03 -0.66
C SER A 135 -26.07 -0.60 -0.13
N MET A 136 -24.90 -0.01 0.14
CA MET A 136 -24.75 1.39 0.56
C MET A 136 -25.29 2.38 -0.50
N SER A 137 -25.13 2.10 -1.79
CA SER A 137 -25.56 2.99 -2.86
C SER A 137 -27.06 3.25 -2.93
N LYS A 138 -27.89 2.41 -2.28
CA LYS A 138 -29.34 2.58 -2.25
C LYS A 138 -29.76 3.75 -1.34
N GLU A 139 -29.00 4.00 -0.27
CA GLU A 139 -29.29 5.05 0.71
C GLU A 139 -28.30 6.22 0.62
N HIS A 140 -27.07 5.96 0.13
CA HIS A 140 -26.00 6.94 -0.01
C HIS A 140 -25.40 6.94 -1.44
N PRO A 141 -26.23 7.16 -2.49
CA PRO A 141 -25.76 7.15 -3.87
C PRO A 141 -24.67 8.20 -4.13
N GLU A 142 -24.75 9.36 -3.48
CA GLU A 142 -23.80 10.47 -3.60
C GLU A 142 -22.39 10.12 -3.09
N LEU A 143 -22.29 9.25 -2.08
CA LEU A 143 -20.98 8.76 -1.59
C LEU A 143 -20.34 7.84 -2.61
N VAL A 144 -21.12 6.89 -3.14
CA VAL A 144 -20.60 5.92 -4.14
C VAL A 144 -20.23 6.64 -5.42
N GLU A 145 -21.06 7.56 -5.92
CA GLU A 145 -20.78 8.35 -7.12
C GLU A 145 -19.50 9.18 -6.93
N ARG A 146 -19.34 9.87 -5.80
CA ARG A 146 -18.14 10.63 -5.48
C ARG A 146 -16.90 9.74 -5.49
N GLY A 147 -16.96 8.57 -4.84
CA GLY A 147 -15.85 7.61 -4.80
C GLY A 147 -15.45 7.12 -6.19
N LEU A 148 -16.43 6.73 -7.01
CA LEU A 148 -16.19 6.29 -8.39
C LEU A 148 -15.61 7.40 -9.26
N ARG A 149 -16.09 8.65 -9.11
CA ARG A 149 -15.58 9.78 -9.87
C ARG A 149 -14.16 10.16 -9.43
N LEU A 150 -13.84 10.17 -8.12
CA LEU A 150 -12.49 10.38 -7.63
C LEU A 150 -11.52 9.31 -8.18
N LYS A 151 -11.91 8.03 -8.12
CA LYS A 151 -11.14 6.94 -8.72
C LYS A 151 -10.91 7.14 -10.21
N LYS A 152 -11.95 7.57 -10.94
CA LYS A 152 -11.85 7.84 -12.37
C LYS A 152 -10.83 8.94 -12.66
N VAL A 153 -10.79 10.03 -11.92
CA VAL A 153 -9.79 11.11 -12.11
C VAL A 153 -8.37 10.57 -11.99
N GLY A 154 -8.09 9.72 -10.98
CA GLY A 154 -6.79 9.06 -10.86
C GLY A 154 -6.47 8.17 -12.07
N ASN A 155 -7.44 7.39 -12.54
CA ASN A 155 -7.28 6.54 -13.73
C ASN A 155 -7.03 7.36 -15.00
N ASP A 156 -7.76 8.44 -15.22
CA ASP A 156 -7.58 9.32 -16.39
C ASP A 156 -6.17 9.92 -16.40
N LEU A 157 -5.66 10.30 -15.23
CA LEU A 157 -4.29 10.80 -15.10
C LEU A 157 -3.24 9.70 -15.37
N LEU A 158 -3.47 8.45 -14.89
CA LEU A 158 -2.64 7.30 -15.23
C LEU A 158 -2.63 7.00 -16.73
N GLU A 159 -3.77 7.15 -17.39
CA GLU A 159 -3.90 6.92 -18.83
C GLU A 159 -3.08 7.92 -19.65
N VAL A 160 -3.13 9.21 -19.29
CA VAL A 160 -2.35 10.27 -19.95
C VAL A 160 -0.85 10.09 -19.73
N LEU A 161 -0.41 9.73 -18.54
CA LEU A 161 1.00 9.59 -18.17
C LEU A 161 1.58 8.22 -18.57
N GLY A 162 0.83 7.18 -18.31
CA GLY A 162 1.28 5.78 -18.38
C GLY A 162 0.84 5.05 -19.64
N GLY A 163 -0.04 5.67 -20.47
CA GLY A 163 -0.60 5.07 -21.68
C GLY A 163 -1.83 4.19 -21.42
N ARG A 164 -2.09 3.80 -20.18
CA ARG A 164 -3.30 3.10 -19.73
C ARG A 164 -3.42 3.16 -18.20
N ALA A 165 -4.66 3.07 -17.71
CA ALA A 165 -4.96 3.17 -16.27
C ALA A 165 -4.47 1.95 -15.46
N THR A 166 -4.46 0.76 -16.06
CA THR A 166 -4.01 -0.47 -15.40
C THR A 166 -2.75 -1.00 -16.06
N HIS A 167 -1.73 -1.32 -15.26
CA HIS A 167 -0.39 -1.72 -15.73
C HIS A 167 0.17 -0.75 -16.78
N PRO A 168 0.50 0.49 -16.40
CA PRO A 168 1.08 1.49 -17.30
C PRO A 168 2.29 0.96 -18.06
N VAL A 169 2.51 1.47 -19.28
CA VAL A 169 3.56 0.97 -20.19
C VAL A 169 4.60 2.02 -20.57
N SER A 170 4.44 3.26 -20.09
CA SER A 170 5.33 4.36 -20.48
C SER A 170 6.61 4.46 -19.63
N VAL A 171 6.63 3.85 -18.46
CA VAL A 171 7.77 3.92 -17.53
C VAL A 171 8.93 3.05 -18.01
N CYS A 172 10.15 3.59 -18.01
CA CYS A 172 11.36 2.83 -18.28
C CYS A 172 12.52 3.31 -17.37
N VAL A 173 13.60 2.52 -17.34
CA VAL A 173 14.84 2.93 -16.67
C VAL A 173 15.37 4.21 -17.32
N GLY A 174 15.64 5.22 -16.53
CA GLY A 174 16.06 6.56 -16.95
C GLY A 174 14.91 7.53 -17.24
N GLY A 175 13.62 7.10 -17.21
CA GLY A 175 12.51 8.01 -17.47
C GLY A 175 11.24 7.35 -17.99
N PHE A 176 10.84 7.78 -19.18
CA PHE A 176 9.62 7.35 -19.87
C PHE A 176 9.92 7.05 -21.35
N TYR A 177 9.21 6.10 -21.94
CA TYR A 177 9.23 5.92 -23.40
C TYR A 177 8.62 7.12 -24.12
N LYS A 178 7.62 7.75 -23.51
CA LYS A 178 6.97 8.97 -24.02
C LYS A 178 6.47 9.80 -22.84
N THR A 179 6.69 11.12 -22.90
CA THR A 179 6.11 12.10 -21.97
C THR A 179 4.87 12.74 -22.58
N PRO A 180 3.89 13.14 -21.77
CA PRO A 180 2.69 13.83 -22.25
C PRO A 180 3.04 15.24 -22.72
N ARG A 181 2.28 15.77 -23.69
CA ARG A 181 2.33 17.19 -24.04
C ARG A 181 1.55 18.01 -22.99
N ARG A 182 1.97 19.26 -22.79
CA ARG A 182 1.29 20.17 -21.85
C ARG A 182 -0.23 20.21 -22.07
N LYS A 183 -0.68 20.31 -23.34
CA LYS A 183 -2.10 20.34 -23.66
C LYS A 183 -2.85 19.07 -23.25
N GLU A 184 -2.18 17.90 -23.25
CA GLU A 184 -2.79 16.63 -22.85
C GLU A 184 -3.03 16.60 -21.33
N LEU A 185 -2.07 17.06 -20.53
CA LEU A 185 -2.25 17.18 -19.07
C LEU A 185 -3.28 18.26 -18.72
N MET A 186 -3.30 19.38 -19.39
CA MET A 186 -4.25 20.47 -19.14
C MET A 186 -5.72 20.08 -19.36
N THR A 187 -6.01 19.03 -20.14
CA THR A 187 -7.39 18.50 -20.26
C THR A 187 -7.93 17.95 -18.95
N LEU A 188 -7.05 17.60 -18.00
CA LEU A 188 -7.42 17.04 -16.70
C LEU A 188 -7.57 18.10 -15.60
N HIS A 189 -7.22 19.37 -15.88
CA HIS A 189 -7.19 20.44 -14.87
C HIS A 189 -8.54 20.60 -14.14
N GLU A 190 -9.65 20.69 -14.86
CA GLU A 190 -10.99 20.85 -14.26
C GLU A 190 -11.37 19.63 -13.39
N SER A 191 -11.04 18.44 -13.83
CA SER A 191 -11.34 17.22 -13.07
C SER A 191 -10.45 17.08 -11.82
N LEU A 192 -9.20 17.52 -11.88
CA LEU A 192 -8.30 17.60 -10.72
C LEU A 192 -8.77 18.67 -9.72
N ALA A 193 -9.17 19.86 -10.19
CA ALA A 193 -9.72 20.91 -9.33
C ALA A 193 -11.02 20.47 -8.63
N TRP A 194 -11.91 19.78 -9.34
CA TRP A 194 -13.09 19.15 -8.74
C TRP A 194 -12.69 18.08 -7.71
N GLY A 195 -11.69 17.25 -8.05
CA GLY A 195 -11.18 16.18 -7.20
C GLY A 195 -10.59 16.70 -5.89
N LEU A 196 -9.85 17.80 -5.94
CA LEU A 196 -9.29 18.49 -4.77
C LEU A 196 -10.39 18.86 -3.77
N GLU A 197 -11.47 19.50 -4.25
CA GLU A 197 -12.60 19.89 -3.40
C GLU A 197 -13.38 18.67 -2.88
N ALA A 198 -13.55 17.64 -3.71
CA ALA A 198 -14.18 16.39 -3.30
C ALA A 198 -13.33 15.64 -2.26
N ALA A 199 -12.01 15.62 -2.40
CA ALA A 199 -11.09 15.03 -1.42
C ALA A 199 -11.10 15.76 -0.08
N ARG A 200 -11.19 17.10 -0.09
CA ARG A 200 -11.38 17.91 1.13
C ARG A 200 -12.65 17.52 1.89
N ARG A 201 -13.77 17.39 1.18
CA ARG A 201 -15.04 16.93 1.77
C ARG A 201 -14.90 15.50 2.30
N THR A 202 -14.17 14.64 1.59
CA THR A 202 -13.93 13.26 1.98
C THR A 202 -13.15 13.18 3.29
N ALA A 203 -12.09 13.97 3.46
CA ALA A 203 -11.28 13.96 4.66
C ALA A 203 -12.09 14.44 5.89
N ARG A 204 -12.87 15.51 5.75
CA ARG A 204 -13.77 15.98 6.82
C ARG A 204 -14.86 14.96 7.17
N TRP A 205 -15.42 14.28 6.19
CA TRP A 205 -16.41 13.24 6.40
C TRP A 205 -15.81 12.01 7.08
N ALA A 206 -14.63 11.55 6.62
CA ALA A 206 -13.96 10.39 7.20
C ALA A 206 -13.59 10.60 8.68
N ALA A 207 -13.20 11.81 9.05
CA ALA A 207 -12.90 12.17 10.44
C ALA A 207 -14.12 12.14 11.38
N GLN A 208 -15.34 12.14 10.84
CA GLN A 208 -16.59 12.08 11.60
C GLN A 208 -17.16 10.66 11.72
N LEU A 209 -16.55 9.67 11.09
CA LEU A 209 -17.02 8.30 11.15
C LEU A 209 -16.92 7.71 12.57
N PRO A 210 -17.86 6.87 13.00
CA PRO A 210 -17.85 6.23 14.31
C PRO A 210 -16.80 5.11 14.34
N LEU A 211 -15.54 5.46 14.56
CA LEU A 211 -14.44 4.51 14.61
C LEU A 211 -14.51 3.65 15.88
N PRO A 212 -14.36 2.32 15.79
CA PRO A 212 -14.21 1.46 16.99
C PRO A 212 -13.01 1.89 17.82
N ASP A 213 -13.13 1.78 19.15
CA ASP A 213 -12.04 2.15 20.06
C ASP A 213 -10.99 1.04 20.17
N LEU A 214 -9.83 1.29 19.60
CA LEU A 214 -8.64 0.44 19.71
C LEU A 214 -7.40 1.32 19.65
N ALA A 215 -6.77 1.55 20.79
CA ALA A 215 -5.50 2.28 20.87
C ALA A 215 -4.33 1.30 20.87
N VAL A 216 -3.39 1.48 19.94
CA VAL A 216 -2.19 0.65 19.78
C VAL A 216 -0.96 1.55 19.67
N ASP A 217 0.09 1.23 20.40
CA ASP A 217 1.39 1.86 20.23
C ASP A 217 2.15 1.14 19.10
N TYR A 218 2.29 1.83 17.97
CA TYR A 218 2.93 1.28 16.79
C TYR A 218 4.41 1.64 16.70
N ASP A 219 5.24 0.68 16.33
CA ASP A 219 6.50 1.00 15.64
C ASP A 219 6.17 1.33 14.19
N CYS A 220 5.95 2.61 13.92
CA CYS A 220 5.65 3.10 12.58
C CYS A 220 6.92 3.12 11.74
N VAL A 221 6.87 2.58 10.52
CA VAL A 221 7.98 2.60 9.55
C VAL A 221 7.48 3.17 8.23
N ALA A 222 8.19 4.16 7.69
CA ALA A 222 7.89 4.77 6.41
C ALA A 222 9.15 5.45 5.84
N LEU A 223 9.09 5.87 4.59
CA LEU A 223 10.05 6.84 4.08
C LEU A 223 9.86 8.20 4.76
N SER A 224 10.94 8.96 4.83
CA SER A 224 10.95 10.39 5.19
C SER A 224 11.86 11.16 4.24
N HIS A 225 11.41 12.34 3.83
CA HIS A 225 12.17 13.23 2.95
C HIS A 225 12.24 14.64 3.56
N PRO A 226 13.37 15.36 3.46
CA PRO A 226 13.52 16.68 4.11
C PRO A 226 12.57 17.75 3.56
N ASP A 227 12.20 17.67 2.28
CA ASP A 227 11.51 18.76 1.58
C ASP A 227 10.08 18.46 1.19
N GLU A 228 9.66 17.16 1.12
CA GLU A 228 8.35 16.77 0.61
C GLU A 228 7.73 15.59 1.39
N TYR A 229 6.44 15.38 1.22
CA TYR A 229 5.78 14.17 1.71
C TYR A 229 6.29 12.96 0.91
N PRO A 230 6.82 11.91 1.57
CA PRO A 230 7.57 10.88 0.87
C PRO A 230 6.69 10.00 -0.02
N MET A 231 7.11 9.79 -1.25
CA MET A 231 6.53 8.85 -2.21
C MET A 231 7.60 8.08 -2.98
N ASN A 232 8.47 8.81 -3.69
CA ASN A 232 9.43 8.26 -4.64
C ASN A 232 10.71 7.75 -3.98
N GLU A 233 11.18 8.46 -2.99
CA GLU A 233 12.49 8.31 -2.37
C GLU A 233 12.52 8.93 -0.97
N GLY A 234 13.56 8.65 -0.23
CA GLY A 234 13.78 9.14 1.12
C GLY A 234 14.57 8.12 1.95
N HIS A 235 14.81 8.46 3.21
CA HIS A 235 15.33 7.54 4.20
C HIS A 235 14.19 6.72 4.79
N ILE A 236 14.45 5.47 5.12
CA ILE A 236 13.53 4.63 5.87
C ILE A 236 13.68 4.99 7.35
N VAL A 237 12.65 5.60 7.91
CA VAL A 237 12.64 6.00 9.32
C VAL A 237 11.61 5.22 10.12
N SER A 238 11.80 5.14 11.44
CA SER A 238 10.80 4.57 12.33
C SER A 238 10.53 5.45 13.54
N SER A 239 9.35 5.24 14.17
CA SER A 239 9.03 5.91 15.42
C SER A 239 9.87 5.41 16.60
N SER A 240 10.56 4.28 16.44
CA SER A 240 11.53 3.73 17.40
C SER A 240 12.96 4.24 17.19
N GLY A 241 13.20 5.16 16.24
CA GLY A 241 14.49 5.85 16.07
C GLY A 241 15.39 5.30 14.97
N LEU A 242 14.90 4.44 14.05
CA LEU A 242 15.66 4.08 12.84
C LEU A 242 15.72 5.26 11.87
N ASP A 243 16.87 5.39 11.20
CA ASP A 243 17.10 6.25 10.06
C ASP A 243 18.09 5.55 9.13
N LEU A 244 17.60 4.96 8.04
CA LEU A 244 18.30 4.03 7.19
C LEU A 244 18.21 4.46 5.73
N THR A 245 19.25 4.17 4.98
CA THR A 245 19.19 4.12 3.51
C THR A 245 18.50 2.81 3.05
N ALA A 246 18.04 2.77 1.81
CA ALA A 246 17.47 1.55 1.25
C ALA A 246 18.48 0.37 1.26
N ALA A 247 19.78 0.63 1.17
CA ALA A 247 20.83 -0.39 1.19
C ALA A 247 20.94 -1.14 2.54
N GLU A 248 20.49 -0.53 3.61
CA GLU A 248 20.52 -1.09 4.96
C GLU A 248 19.24 -1.88 5.30
N TYR A 249 18.20 -1.84 4.45
CA TYR A 249 16.89 -2.44 4.71
C TYR A 249 16.99 -3.90 5.19
N GLU A 250 17.71 -4.76 4.44
CA GLU A 250 17.79 -6.20 4.72
C GLU A 250 18.54 -6.55 6.01
N GLN A 251 19.27 -5.60 6.59
CA GLN A 251 19.92 -5.77 7.91
C GLN A 251 18.94 -5.57 9.06
N HIS A 252 17.89 -4.76 8.86
CA HIS A 252 16.96 -4.34 9.90
C HIS A 252 15.59 -4.99 9.80
N PHE A 253 15.24 -5.58 8.65
CA PHE A 253 13.95 -6.22 8.39
C PHE A 253 14.16 -7.64 7.85
N LEU A 254 13.46 -8.61 8.44
CA LEU A 254 13.56 -10.03 8.11
C LEU A 254 12.21 -10.57 7.66
N GLU A 255 12.17 -11.25 6.52
CA GLU A 255 11.01 -12.01 6.08
C GLU A 255 11.06 -13.44 6.63
N MET A 256 9.99 -13.86 7.31
CA MET A 256 9.83 -15.16 7.94
C MET A 256 8.72 -15.97 7.29
N GLN A 257 8.99 -17.24 7.00
CA GLN A 257 7.96 -18.20 6.63
C GLN A 257 7.19 -18.65 7.87
N VAL A 258 5.85 -18.56 7.82
CA VAL A 258 4.95 -19.10 8.85
C VAL A 258 4.13 -20.25 8.28
N ALA A 259 3.75 -21.21 9.12
CA ALA A 259 3.11 -22.45 8.65
C ALA A 259 1.70 -22.25 8.06
N HIS A 260 1.00 -21.22 8.50
CA HIS A 260 -0.39 -20.93 8.14
C HIS A 260 -0.54 -19.93 6.98
N SER A 261 0.56 -19.46 6.42
CA SER A 261 0.52 -18.46 5.35
C SER A 261 1.52 -18.79 4.25
N THR A 262 1.09 -18.72 2.99
CA THR A 262 1.97 -18.76 1.82
C THR A 262 2.71 -17.44 1.63
N ALA A 263 2.20 -16.34 2.16
CA ALA A 263 2.89 -15.07 2.22
C ALA A 263 3.89 -15.03 3.39
N LEU A 264 5.02 -14.35 3.20
CA LEU A 264 5.99 -14.13 4.26
C LEU A 264 5.50 -13.05 5.23
N HIS A 265 5.85 -13.20 6.50
CA HIS A 265 5.70 -12.17 7.51
C HIS A 265 7.01 -11.40 7.66
N SER A 266 6.97 -10.10 7.49
CA SER A 266 8.15 -9.27 7.75
C SER A 266 8.14 -8.76 9.21
N VAL A 267 9.31 -8.82 9.84
CA VAL A 267 9.52 -8.42 11.23
C VAL A 267 10.83 -7.64 11.37
N ARG A 268 11.02 -6.97 12.50
CA ARG A 268 12.29 -6.37 12.87
C ARG A 268 13.32 -7.47 13.13
N THR A 269 14.51 -7.34 12.55
CA THR A 269 15.59 -8.34 12.68
C THR A 269 16.03 -8.48 14.14
N GLU A 270 16.11 -7.37 14.88
CA GLU A 270 16.66 -7.31 16.22
C GLU A 270 15.88 -8.16 17.25
N ASN A 271 14.55 -8.17 17.18
CA ASN A 271 13.69 -8.73 18.23
C ASN A 271 12.48 -9.52 17.68
N ALA A 272 12.40 -9.71 16.37
CA ALA A 272 11.30 -10.36 15.66
C ALA A 272 9.91 -9.75 15.95
N THR A 273 9.85 -8.46 16.29
CA THR A 273 8.59 -7.74 16.52
C THR A 273 7.97 -7.26 15.21
N SER A 274 6.65 -7.13 15.24
CA SER A 274 5.90 -6.51 14.13
C SER A 274 6.09 -5.00 14.13
N TYR A 275 5.93 -4.40 12.97
CA TYR A 275 5.91 -2.96 12.75
C TYR A 275 4.76 -2.60 11.80
N LEU A 276 4.44 -1.32 11.71
CA LEU A 276 3.37 -0.80 10.88
C LEU A 276 3.94 -0.01 9.70
N VAL A 277 3.50 -0.34 8.48
CA VAL A 277 3.72 0.51 7.30
C VAL A 277 2.38 0.98 6.73
N GLY A 278 2.39 2.04 5.93
CA GLY A 278 1.22 2.55 5.23
C GLY A 278 0.74 3.91 5.71
N PRO A 279 -0.49 4.31 5.35
CA PRO A 279 -0.97 5.68 5.54
C PRO A 279 -0.86 6.20 6.97
N LEU A 280 -1.21 5.37 7.96
CA LEU A 280 -1.11 5.76 9.37
C LEU A 280 0.35 5.98 9.80
N ALA A 281 1.26 5.10 9.40
CA ALA A 281 2.68 5.22 9.70
C ALA A 281 3.28 6.46 9.02
N ARG A 282 3.00 6.67 7.74
CA ARG A 282 3.46 7.84 6.98
C ARG A 282 3.02 9.15 7.63
N LEU A 283 1.73 9.26 7.98
CA LEU A 283 1.22 10.47 8.64
C LEU A 283 1.85 10.71 10.00
N ASN A 284 1.99 9.67 10.82
CA ASN A 284 2.60 9.82 12.14
C ASN A 284 4.05 10.34 12.05
N LEU A 285 4.79 9.93 11.01
CA LEU A 285 6.19 10.30 10.81
C LEU A 285 6.38 11.59 10.00
N ASN A 286 5.45 11.93 9.08
CA ASN A 286 5.67 12.98 8.07
C ASN A 286 4.52 14.01 7.96
N ARG A 287 3.59 14.12 8.93
CA ARG A 287 2.42 15.02 8.83
C ARG A 287 2.77 16.47 8.49
N GLU A 288 3.94 16.94 8.94
CA GLU A 288 4.40 18.32 8.69
C GLU A 288 4.76 18.57 7.21
N ARG A 289 4.93 17.49 6.42
CA ARG A 289 5.23 17.51 4.98
C ARG A 289 3.99 17.38 4.10
N LEU A 290 2.81 17.17 4.68
CA LEU A 290 1.57 17.21 3.91
C LEU A 290 1.41 18.55 3.20
N ALA A 291 0.73 18.56 2.07
CA ALA A 291 0.34 19.78 1.36
C ALA A 291 -0.48 20.70 2.26
N PRO A 292 -0.44 22.03 2.08
CA PRO A 292 -1.06 23.02 2.96
C PRO A 292 -2.52 22.74 3.29
N GLN A 293 -3.36 22.42 2.29
CA GLN A 293 -4.79 22.17 2.52
C GLN A 293 -5.02 20.85 3.28
N ALA A 294 -4.18 19.82 3.05
CA ALA A 294 -4.29 18.58 3.80
C ALA A 294 -3.93 18.79 5.28
N ARG A 295 -2.93 19.61 5.59
CA ARG A 295 -2.57 20.00 6.97
C ARG A 295 -3.67 20.81 7.64
N GLU A 296 -4.25 21.79 6.93
CA GLU A 296 -5.38 22.59 7.42
C GLU A 296 -6.55 21.68 7.80
N VAL A 297 -6.96 20.77 6.92
CA VAL A 297 -8.08 19.85 7.19
C VAL A 297 -7.76 18.92 8.36
N ALA A 298 -6.54 18.41 8.47
CA ALA A 298 -6.12 17.58 9.61
C ALA A 298 -6.23 18.35 10.95
N HIS A 299 -5.84 19.62 10.96
CA HIS A 299 -5.99 20.52 12.11
C HIS A 299 -7.45 20.79 12.43
N ASP A 300 -8.27 21.17 11.44
CA ASP A 300 -9.70 21.48 11.59
C ASP A 300 -10.50 20.29 12.13
N CYS A 301 -10.10 19.07 11.75
CA CYS A 301 -10.73 17.85 12.25
C CYS A 301 -10.33 17.48 13.68
N GLY A 302 -9.44 18.23 14.31
CA GLY A 302 -9.01 18.01 15.69
C GLY A 302 -8.27 16.68 15.91
N LEU A 303 -7.52 16.21 14.92
CA LEU A 303 -6.80 14.93 15.03
C LEU A 303 -5.72 15.00 16.10
N THR A 304 -5.72 14.00 16.99
CA THR A 304 -4.72 13.86 18.05
C THR A 304 -3.56 12.98 17.58
N TRP A 305 -2.34 13.47 17.69
CA TRP A 305 -1.13 12.80 17.24
C TRP A 305 -0.32 12.17 18.39
N PRO A 306 0.34 11.02 18.18
CA PRO A 306 0.22 10.18 16.98
C PRO A 306 -1.14 9.49 16.89
N LEU A 307 -1.60 9.20 15.65
CA LEU A 307 -2.78 8.37 15.42
C LEU A 307 -2.47 6.94 15.87
N ARG A 308 -3.22 6.45 16.86
CA ARG A 308 -3.01 5.11 17.46
C ARG A 308 -4.10 4.10 17.12
N ASN A 309 -5.17 4.56 16.50
CA ASN A 309 -6.32 3.70 16.18
C ASN A 309 -6.19 3.16 14.75
N PRO A 310 -6.10 1.83 14.53
CA PRO A 310 -5.99 1.24 13.19
C PRO A 310 -7.18 1.61 12.29
N PHE A 311 -8.37 1.78 12.85
CA PHE A 311 -9.53 2.20 12.08
C PHE A 311 -9.42 3.63 11.55
N ALA A 312 -8.54 4.46 12.10
CA ALA A 312 -8.24 5.79 11.57
C ALA A 312 -7.43 5.77 10.25
N MET A 313 -7.03 4.58 9.76
CA MET A 313 -6.41 4.46 8.44
C MET A 313 -7.30 4.98 7.30
N ILE A 314 -8.64 4.97 7.45
CA ILE A 314 -9.55 5.59 6.47
C ILE A 314 -9.37 7.12 6.46
N VAL A 315 -9.17 7.73 7.63
CA VAL A 315 -8.89 9.17 7.76
C VAL A 315 -7.51 9.49 7.17
N ALA A 316 -6.51 8.68 7.49
CA ALA A 316 -5.15 8.83 6.96
C ALA A 316 -5.14 8.81 5.42
N ARG A 317 -5.80 7.82 4.80
CA ARG A 317 -5.94 7.75 3.34
C ARG A 317 -6.69 8.94 2.74
N SER A 318 -7.67 9.46 3.43
CA SER A 318 -8.42 10.61 2.93
C SER A 318 -7.58 11.89 2.92
N LEU A 319 -6.70 12.07 3.91
CA LEU A 319 -5.73 13.17 3.95
C LEU A 319 -4.64 13.02 2.89
N GLU A 320 -4.13 11.80 2.68
CA GLU A 320 -3.16 11.50 1.61
C GLU A 320 -3.77 11.68 0.21
N MET A 321 -5.04 11.32 0.03
CA MET A 321 -5.75 11.59 -1.23
C MET A 321 -5.90 13.10 -1.47
N LEU A 322 -6.21 13.88 -0.44
CA LEU A 322 -6.28 15.34 -0.53
C LEU A 322 -4.90 15.92 -0.89
N HIS A 323 -3.84 15.49 -0.22
CA HIS A 323 -2.46 15.84 -0.54
C HIS A 323 -2.11 15.53 -2.00
N ALA A 324 -2.42 14.31 -2.47
CA ALA A 324 -2.13 13.88 -3.83
C ALA A 324 -2.86 14.71 -4.90
N PHE A 325 -4.11 15.14 -4.64
CA PHE A 325 -4.82 16.05 -5.54
C PHE A 325 -4.20 17.44 -5.58
N GLU A 326 -3.84 17.99 -4.42
CA GLU A 326 -3.22 19.32 -4.32
C GLU A 326 -1.87 19.35 -5.05
N GLU A 327 -1.06 18.32 -4.84
CA GLU A 327 0.23 18.19 -5.51
C GLU A 327 0.07 17.93 -7.01
N ALA A 328 -0.83 17.04 -7.43
CA ALA A 328 -1.09 16.75 -8.83
C ALA A 328 -1.53 18.01 -9.59
N LEU A 329 -2.43 18.80 -9.01
CA LEU A 329 -2.90 20.04 -9.62
C LEU A 329 -1.73 21.05 -9.77
N SER A 330 -0.93 21.23 -8.75
CA SER A 330 0.27 22.09 -8.78
C SER A 330 1.27 21.65 -9.85
N ILE A 331 1.51 20.33 -10.00
CA ILE A 331 2.41 19.81 -11.02
C ILE A 331 1.83 20.07 -12.42
N VAL A 332 0.54 19.82 -12.64
CA VAL A 332 -0.11 20.03 -13.94
C VAL A 332 -0.10 21.50 -14.35
N GLU A 333 -0.39 22.42 -13.44
CA GLU A 333 -0.39 23.87 -13.72
C GLU A 333 1.01 24.39 -14.10
N SER A 334 2.04 23.91 -13.43
CA SER A 334 3.43 24.32 -13.66
C SER A 334 4.22 23.37 -14.58
N TYR A 335 3.52 22.48 -15.28
CA TYR A 335 4.19 21.49 -16.14
C TYR A 335 4.87 22.11 -17.35
N GLU A 336 6.13 21.78 -17.49
CA GLU A 336 6.94 22.03 -18.69
C GLU A 336 7.35 20.69 -19.29
N GLU A 337 7.25 20.59 -20.63
CA GLU A 337 7.62 19.37 -21.33
C GLU A 337 9.14 19.15 -21.20
N PRO A 338 9.58 17.98 -20.68
CA PRO A 338 11.01 17.72 -20.57
C PRO A 338 11.67 17.66 -21.95
N ALA A 339 12.90 18.16 -22.07
CA ALA A 339 13.67 18.12 -23.29
C ALA A 339 13.95 16.69 -23.78
N LEU A 340 14.07 15.76 -22.85
CA LEU A 340 14.25 14.32 -23.09
C LEU A 340 13.23 13.53 -22.27
N SER A 341 12.61 12.52 -22.86
CA SER A 341 11.70 11.63 -22.14
C SER A 341 12.42 10.64 -21.20
N ALA A 342 13.68 10.36 -21.48
CA ALA A 342 14.56 9.52 -20.67
C ALA A 342 16.02 9.92 -20.83
N VAL A 343 16.82 9.71 -19.78
CA VAL A 343 18.28 9.79 -19.83
C VAL A 343 18.87 8.51 -20.42
N GLU A 344 20.07 8.61 -20.99
CA GLU A 344 20.77 7.46 -21.58
C GLU A 344 21.05 6.39 -20.51
N CYS A 345 20.68 5.15 -20.79
CA CYS A 345 20.97 4.00 -19.97
C CYS A 345 22.14 3.19 -20.56
N ARG A 346 23.31 3.28 -19.94
CA ARG A 346 24.47 2.44 -20.27
C ARG A 346 24.45 1.22 -19.40
N VAL A 347 24.31 0.06 -20.05
CA VAL A 347 24.24 -1.23 -19.37
C VAL A 347 25.65 -1.67 -18.94
N HIS A 348 25.79 -2.06 -17.68
CA HIS A 348 26.95 -2.68 -17.06
C HIS A 348 26.50 -3.54 -15.88
N ALA A 349 27.36 -4.39 -15.34
CA ALA A 349 27.06 -5.12 -14.12
C ALA A 349 26.92 -4.16 -12.94
N GLY A 350 25.92 -4.42 -12.10
CA GLY A 350 25.69 -3.58 -10.93
C GLY A 350 24.64 -4.16 -9.98
N GLU A 351 24.64 -3.66 -8.77
CA GLU A 351 23.67 -4.00 -7.74
C GLU A 351 23.07 -2.71 -7.16
N GLY A 352 21.75 -2.69 -6.97
CA GLY A 352 21.06 -1.53 -6.42
C GLY A 352 19.73 -1.91 -5.79
N CYS A 353 19.31 -1.07 -4.89
CA CYS A 353 18.03 -1.20 -4.19
C CYS A 353 17.35 0.16 -4.06
N ALA A 354 16.04 0.11 -3.87
CA ALA A 354 15.21 1.28 -3.62
C ALA A 354 14.05 0.93 -2.71
N ALA A 355 13.62 1.92 -1.96
CA ALA A 355 12.38 1.89 -1.22
C ALA A 355 11.49 3.04 -1.70
N THR A 356 10.19 2.77 -1.90
CA THR A 356 9.18 3.76 -2.29
C THR A 356 7.91 3.55 -1.47
N GLU A 357 7.00 4.52 -1.50
CA GLU A 357 5.74 4.42 -0.79
C GLU A 357 4.60 4.04 -1.75
N ALA A 358 4.23 2.76 -1.76
CA ALA A 358 2.97 2.32 -2.37
C ALA A 358 1.77 2.88 -1.58
N PRO A 359 0.55 2.91 -2.13
CA PRO A 359 -0.64 3.33 -1.38
C PRO A 359 -0.79 2.63 -0.03
N ARG A 360 -0.37 1.36 0.05
CA ARG A 360 -0.48 0.50 1.24
C ARG A 360 0.73 0.52 2.17
N GLY A 361 1.84 1.21 1.78
CA GLY A 361 3.03 1.36 2.60
C GLY A 361 4.34 1.17 1.85
N LEU A 362 5.42 1.05 2.62
CA LEU A 362 6.77 0.90 2.15
C LEU A 362 6.92 -0.32 1.23
N LEU A 363 7.45 -0.12 0.03
CA LEU A 363 7.74 -1.15 -0.95
C LEU A 363 9.26 -1.15 -1.22
N TYR A 364 9.92 -2.27 -0.97
CA TYR A 364 11.35 -2.43 -1.17
C TYR A 364 11.64 -3.34 -2.36
N HIS A 365 12.57 -2.91 -3.23
CA HIS A 365 13.12 -3.70 -4.32
C HIS A 365 14.64 -3.68 -4.29
N ALA A 366 15.26 -4.84 -4.60
CA ALA A 366 16.70 -4.95 -4.85
C ALA A 366 16.96 -5.83 -6.06
N TYR A 367 17.94 -5.42 -6.89
CA TYR A 367 18.34 -6.15 -8.09
C TYR A 367 19.84 -6.19 -8.23
N ARG A 368 20.35 -7.29 -8.78
CA ARG A 368 21.70 -7.39 -9.34
C ARG A 368 21.59 -7.78 -10.81
N VAL A 369 22.30 -7.08 -11.67
CA VAL A 369 22.36 -7.31 -13.13
C VAL A 369 23.77 -7.59 -13.59
N ASP A 370 23.91 -8.44 -14.64
CA ASP A 370 25.20 -8.74 -15.28
C ASP A 370 25.59 -7.66 -16.31
N GLU A 371 26.78 -7.83 -16.93
CA GLU A 371 27.30 -6.94 -17.98
C GLU A 371 26.39 -6.82 -19.21
N ARG A 372 25.46 -7.73 -19.41
CA ARG A 372 24.47 -7.70 -20.51
C ARG A 372 23.13 -7.11 -20.07
N GLY A 373 23.00 -6.71 -18.79
CA GLY A 373 21.78 -6.22 -18.21
C GLY A 373 20.76 -7.31 -17.90
N LEU A 374 21.18 -8.57 -17.76
CA LEU A 374 20.29 -9.65 -17.33
C LEU A 374 20.24 -9.70 -15.80
N VAL A 375 19.04 -9.82 -15.24
CA VAL A 375 18.81 -9.91 -13.80
C VAL A 375 19.34 -11.25 -13.27
N GLU A 376 20.30 -11.19 -12.35
CA GLU A 376 20.83 -12.35 -11.62
C GLU A 376 20.12 -12.56 -10.28
N TYR A 377 19.75 -11.47 -9.63
CA TYR A 377 19.07 -11.45 -8.34
C TYR A 377 17.93 -10.44 -8.35
N ALA A 378 16.82 -10.81 -7.73
CA ALA A 378 15.70 -9.94 -7.48
C ALA A 378 15.12 -10.23 -6.10
N LYS A 379 14.83 -9.19 -5.34
CA LYS A 379 14.08 -9.23 -4.09
C LYS A 379 13.02 -8.14 -4.09
N ILE A 380 11.82 -8.49 -3.65
CA ILE A 380 10.65 -7.60 -3.60
C ILE A 380 9.95 -7.82 -2.27
N VAL A 381 9.85 -6.78 -1.44
CA VAL A 381 9.15 -6.86 -0.15
C VAL A 381 7.96 -5.92 -0.16
N PRO A 382 6.73 -6.43 -0.36
CA PRO A 382 5.54 -5.60 -0.46
C PRO A 382 5.02 -5.15 0.90
N PRO A 383 4.28 -4.03 0.98
CA PRO A 383 3.75 -3.52 2.24
C PRO A 383 2.78 -4.49 2.94
N THR A 384 2.04 -5.31 2.19
CA THR A 384 1.13 -6.29 2.80
C THR A 384 1.91 -7.35 3.59
N ALA A 385 3.00 -7.90 3.05
CA ALA A 385 3.86 -8.84 3.78
C ALA A 385 4.43 -8.21 5.06
N GLN A 386 4.76 -6.93 5.02
CA GLN A 386 5.25 -6.17 6.17
C GLN A 386 4.18 -5.99 7.26
N ASN A 387 2.91 -5.87 6.89
CA ASN A 387 1.80 -5.69 7.83
C ASN A 387 1.17 -6.99 8.34
N LEU A 388 1.40 -8.17 7.74
CA LEU A 388 0.69 -9.41 8.11
C LEU A 388 0.85 -9.73 9.61
N ARG A 389 2.07 -9.70 10.13
CA ARG A 389 2.33 -9.93 11.55
C ARG A 389 1.65 -8.87 12.42
N ARG A 390 1.63 -7.62 11.99
CA ARG A 390 0.99 -6.53 12.73
C ARG A 390 -0.52 -6.69 12.79
N ILE A 391 -1.15 -7.12 11.69
CA ILE A 391 -2.59 -7.41 11.65
C ILE A 391 -2.95 -8.49 12.69
N GLU A 392 -2.18 -9.57 12.76
CA GLU A 392 -2.42 -10.63 13.76
C GLU A 392 -2.27 -10.12 15.20
N ASP A 393 -1.28 -9.27 15.46
CA ASP A 393 -1.07 -8.68 16.78
C ASP A 393 -2.22 -7.71 17.15
N ASP A 394 -2.74 -6.94 16.20
CA ASP A 394 -3.90 -6.07 16.43
C ASP A 394 -5.19 -6.87 16.66
N LEU A 395 -5.37 -7.98 15.94
CA LEU A 395 -6.47 -8.90 16.20
C LEU A 395 -6.39 -9.48 17.62
N ARG A 396 -5.19 -9.82 18.10
CA ARG A 396 -4.97 -10.27 19.49
C ARG A 396 -5.33 -9.20 20.53
N LEU A 397 -5.16 -7.93 20.21
CA LEU A 397 -5.57 -6.81 21.08
C LEU A 397 -7.07 -6.52 21.02
N LEU A 398 -7.71 -6.70 19.86
CA LEU A 398 -9.13 -6.45 19.64
C LEU A 398 -10.02 -7.53 20.29
N LEU A 399 -9.70 -8.80 20.03
CA LEU A 399 -10.54 -9.95 20.39
C LEU A 399 -10.94 -10.02 21.87
N PRO A 400 -10.05 -9.82 22.86
CA PRO A 400 -10.44 -9.81 24.26
C PRO A 400 -11.45 -8.72 24.64
N LYS A 401 -11.43 -7.58 23.92
CA LYS A 401 -12.37 -6.45 24.16
C LYS A 401 -13.79 -6.75 23.66
N ILE A 402 -13.94 -7.72 22.75
CA ILE A 402 -15.22 -8.05 22.11
C ILE A 402 -15.66 -9.49 22.38
N LYS A 403 -15.05 -10.18 23.34
CA LYS A 403 -15.29 -11.61 23.62
C LYS A 403 -16.72 -11.97 23.98
N GLU A 404 -17.49 -11.02 24.52
CA GLU A 404 -18.89 -11.19 24.92
C GLU A 404 -19.87 -11.06 23.72
N LYS A 405 -19.38 -10.68 22.55
CA LYS A 405 -20.19 -10.59 21.34
C LYS A 405 -20.45 -11.98 20.74
N SER A 406 -21.46 -12.07 19.89
CA SER A 406 -21.71 -13.26 19.08
C SER A 406 -20.55 -13.56 18.13
N ASP A 407 -20.43 -14.80 17.66
CA ASP A 407 -19.39 -15.25 16.74
C ASP A 407 -19.39 -14.42 15.45
N ASP A 408 -20.56 -14.13 14.89
CA ASP A 408 -20.70 -13.32 13.67
C ASP A 408 -20.27 -11.86 13.89
N GLU A 409 -20.59 -11.26 15.03
CA GLU A 409 -20.14 -9.90 15.38
C GLU A 409 -18.63 -9.84 15.59
N MET A 410 -18.04 -10.87 16.22
CA MET A 410 -16.59 -10.94 16.40
C MET A 410 -15.88 -11.11 15.07
N LEU A 411 -16.36 -12.01 14.19
CA LEU A 411 -15.80 -12.19 12.85
C LEU A 411 -15.92 -10.91 12.02
N SER A 412 -17.08 -10.25 12.06
CA SER A 412 -17.26 -8.96 11.38
C SER A 412 -16.30 -7.87 11.88
N ALA A 413 -16.03 -7.82 13.19
CA ALA A 413 -15.07 -6.88 13.76
C ALA A 413 -13.62 -7.21 13.33
N CYS A 414 -13.24 -8.49 13.28
CA CYS A 414 -11.95 -8.93 12.76
C CYS A 414 -11.77 -8.55 11.28
N GLU A 415 -12.77 -8.82 10.46
CA GLU A 415 -12.75 -8.45 9.03
C GLU A 415 -12.63 -6.94 8.84
N ARG A 416 -13.33 -6.14 9.63
CA ARG A 416 -13.22 -4.67 9.61
C ARG A 416 -11.80 -4.21 9.94
N LEU A 417 -11.16 -4.84 10.92
CA LEU A 417 -9.77 -4.55 11.27
C LEU A 417 -8.82 -4.90 10.13
N VAL A 418 -8.96 -6.09 9.54
CA VAL A 418 -8.15 -6.50 8.39
C VAL A 418 -8.33 -5.52 7.22
N ARG A 419 -9.57 -5.12 6.92
CA ARG A 419 -9.87 -4.14 5.85
C ARG A 419 -9.27 -2.77 6.11
N ALA A 420 -9.10 -2.34 7.37
CA ALA A 420 -8.44 -1.09 7.69
C ALA A 420 -7.01 -1.02 7.11
N TYR A 421 -6.30 -2.14 7.10
CA TYR A 421 -4.97 -2.27 6.51
C TYR A 421 -4.96 -2.25 4.97
N ASP A 422 -6.11 -2.51 4.33
CA ASP A 422 -6.22 -2.63 2.85
C ASP A 422 -5.24 -3.69 2.31
N PRO A 423 -5.24 -4.93 2.81
CA PRO A 423 -4.27 -5.91 2.37
C PRO A 423 -4.47 -6.26 0.90
N CYS A 424 -3.36 -6.29 0.15
CA CYS A 424 -3.28 -6.85 -1.19
C CYS A 424 -2.65 -8.23 -1.07
N ILE A 425 -3.48 -9.25 -0.90
CA ILE A 425 -3.05 -10.61 -0.56
C ILE A 425 -2.20 -11.19 -1.70
N SER A 426 -2.69 -11.10 -2.93
CA SER A 426 -1.94 -11.59 -4.10
C SER A 426 -0.58 -10.90 -4.25
N CYS A 427 -0.40 -9.66 -3.79
CA CYS A 427 0.90 -8.98 -3.81
C CYS A 427 1.89 -9.61 -2.84
N SER A 428 1.43 -10.16 -1.72
CA SER A 428 2.28 -10.74 -0.69
C SER A 428 2.80 -12.14 -1.01
N THR A 429 2.31 -12.77 -2.08
CA THR A 429 2.62 -14.17 -2.47
C THR A 429 3.56 -14.28 -3.69
N HIS A 430 4.44 -13.32 -3.95
CA HIS A 430 5.26 -13.24 -5.17
C HIS A 430 6.65 -13.90 -5.07
N PHE A 431 7.05 -14.39 -3.91
CA PHE A 431 8.37 -14.99 -3.65
C PHE A 431 8.41 -16.51 -3.90
N LEU A 432 9.62 -17.09 -3.99
CA LEU A 432 9.85 -18.53 -4.00
C LEU A 432 10.95 -18.90 -3.00
N LYS A 433 10.57 -19.57 -1.91
CA LYS A 433 11.46 -20.44 -1.16
C LYS A 433 10.87 -21.85 -1.17
N LEU A 434 11.29 -22.68 -2.10
CA LEU A 434 10.88 -24.08 -2.15
C LEU A 434 11.83 -24.88 -1.25
N LYS A 435 11.36 -25.34 -0.10
CA LYS A 435 12.04 -26.32 0.72
C LYS A 435 11.45 -27.69 0.39
N ILE A 436 12.14 -28.46 -0.46
CA ILE A 436 11.75 -29.84 -0.74
C ILE A 436 12.39 -30.72 0.34
N GLU A 437 11.61 -31.18 1.29
CA GLU A 437 12.00 -32.28 2.16
C GLU A 437 11.62 -33.60 1.45
N ARG A 438 12.61 -34.33 1.03
CA ARG A 438 12.41 -35.72 0.54
C ARG A 438 12.46 -36.63 1.76
N SER A 439 11.32 -37.25 2.10
CA SER A 439 11.23 -38.36 3.04
C SER A 439 11.85 -39.63 2.46
#